data_2121a1e6086ceda9434bbaccef96f840
#
_entry.id   2121a1e6086ceda9434bbaccef96f840
#
_cell.length_a   1.000
_cell.length_b   1.000
_cell.length_c   1.000
_cell.angle_alpha   90.00
_cell.angle_beta   90.00
_cell.angle_gamma   90.00
#
_symmetry.space_group_name_H-M   'P 1'
#
loop_
_entity.id
_entity.type
_entity.pdbx_description
1 polymer ?
#
loop_
_entity_poly.entity_id
_entity_poly.type
_entity_poly.pdbx_seq_one_letter_code
_entity_poly.pdbx_strand_id
1 'polypeptide(L)' 'MDSVLARVSKTFHSTFETDPQLITLDTVPGDIPAWDSMGHVSLASGLEQEFNVNLDVDDLMAMENVREIVRVLNEKLERK' A
#
# COMPACT_ATOMS: atom_id res chain seq x y z
N MET A 1 -2.35 12.16 14.71
CA MET A 1 -1.89 12.02 13.30
C MET A 1 -1.98 10.57 12.88
N ASP A 2 -2.38 10.34 11.65
CA ASP A 2 -2.46 8.98 11.14
C ASP A 2 -1.05 8.42 10.89
N SER A 3 -0.83 7.18 11.30
CA SER A 3 0.41 6.48 11.01
C SER A 3 0.45 6.13 9.51
N VAL A 4 1.63 5.76 9.02
CA VAL A 4 1.75 5.29 7.64
C VAL A 4 0.87 4.06 7.43
N LEU A 5 0.87 3.13 8.39
CA LEU A 5 0.04 1.93 8.30
C LEU A 5 -1.46 2.29 8.23
N ALA A 6 -1.91 3.24 9.02
CA ALA A 6 -3.32 3.65 9.00
C ALA A 6 -3.71 4.21 7.63
N ARG A 7 -2.84 4.99 7.02
CA ARG A 7 -3.09 5.56 5.70
C ARG A 7 -3.04 4.49 4.61
N VAL A 8 -2.14 3.51 4.74
CA VAL A 8 -2.10 2.35 3.84
C VAL A 8 -3.42 1.58 3.95
N SER A 9 -3.88 1.33 5.17
CA SER A 9 -5.15 0.61 5.41
C SER A 9 -6.32 1.34 4.75
N LYS A 10 -6.35 2.66 4.85
CA LYS A 10 -7.37 3.49 4.22
C LYS A 10 -7.34 3.33 2.70
N THR A 11 -6.15 3.26 2.12
CA THR A 11 -5.99 3.06 0.67
C THR A 11 -6.48 1.69 0.24
N PHE A 12 -6.22 0.65 1.04
CA PHE A 12 -6.77 -0.69 0.78
C PHE A 12 -8.30 -0.66 0.78
N HIS A 13 -8.89 0.06 1.72
CA HIS A 13 -10.35 0.20 1.75
C HIS A 13 -10.87 0.91 0.49
N SER A 14 -10.24 2.00 0.09
CA SER A 14 -10.65 2.76 -1.09
C SER A 14 -10.49 1.97 -2.39
N THR A 15 -9.46 1.13 -2.48
CA THR A 15 -9.13 0.40 -3.69
C THR A 15 -9.89 -0.93 -3.79
N PHE A 16 -9.97 -1.68 -2.69
CA PHE A 16 -10.50 -3.04 -2.67
C PHE A 16 -11.75 -3.21 -1.82
N GLU A 17 -12.23 -2.15 -1.19
CA GLU A 17 -13.37 -2.17 -0.27
C GLU A 17 -13.12 -3.11 0.93
N THR A 18 -11.85 -3.32 1.26
CA THR A 18 -11.45 -4.16 2.39
C THR A 18 -11.59 -3.37 3.69
N ASP A 19 -12.05 -4.05 4.75
CA ASP A 19 -12.12 -3.43 6.07
C ASP A 19 -10.73 -2.99 6.52
N PRO A 20 -10.51 -1.69 6.77
CA PRO A 20 -9.18 -1.19 7.16
C PRO A 20 -8.62 -1.86 8.41
N GLN A 21 -9.49 -2.33 9.31
CA GLN A 21 -9.06 -3.00 10.54
C GLN A 21 -8.42 -4.35 10.30
N LEU A 22 -8.65 -4.95 9.11
CA LEU A 22 -8.05 -6.23 8.75
C LEU A 22 -6.64 -6.09 8.20
N ILE A 23 -6.19 -4.86 7.90
CA ILE A 23 -4.88 -4.61 7.31
C ILE A 23 -3.85 -4.44 8.42
N THR A 24 -2.86 -5.36 8.44
CA THR A 24 -1.76 -5.32 9.40
C THR A 24 -0.44 -5.44 8.63
N LEU A 25 0.67 -5.33 9.33
CA LEU A 25 1.99 -5.50 8.71
C LEU A 25 2.19 -6.93 8.18
N ASP A 26 1.42 -7.88 8.66
CA ASP A 26 1.52 -9.28 8.24
C ASP A 26 0.60 -9.63 7.07
N THR A 27 -0.23 -8.68 6.62
CA THR A 27 -1.14 -8.92 5.50
C THR A 27 -0.37 -9.12 4.21
N VAL A 28 -0.74 -10.15 3.46
CA VAL A 28 -0.11 -10.51 2.18
C VAL A 28 -1.18 -10.58 1.08
N PRO A 29 -0.78 -10.57 -0.21
CA PRO A 29 -1.76 -10.62 -1.31
C PRO A 29 -2.71 -11.81 -1.24
N GLY A 30 -2.24 -12.94 -0.72
CA GLY A 30 -3.09 -14.12 -0.57
C GLY A 30 -4.27 -13.92 0.38
N ASP A 31 -4.19 -12.92 1.26
CA ASP A 31 -5.27 -12.62 2.21
C ASP A 31 -6.39 -11.80 1.57
N ILE A 32 -6.10 -11.14 0.45
CA ILE A 32 -7.04 -10.21 -0.19
C ILE A 32 -7.17 -10.61 -1.65
N PRO A 33 -8.29 -11.26 -2.04
CA PRO A 33 -8.44 -11.77 -3.42
C PRO A 33 -8.30 -10.71 -4.51
N ALA A 34 -8.72 -9.48 -4.24
CA ALA A 34 -8.63 -8.40 -5.23
C ALA A 34 -7.20 -7.87 -5.40
N TRP A 35 -6.30 -8.23 -4.52
CA TRP A 35 -4.90 -7.78 -4.58
C TRP A 35 -4.10 -8.76 -5.45
N ASP A 36 -4.39 -8.74 -6.74
CA ASP A 36 -3.67 -9.49 -7.77
C ASP A 36 -2.78 -8.52 -8.55
N SER A 37 -2.27 -8.93 -9.70
CA SER A 37 -1.36 -8.09 -10.50
C SER A 37 -1.98 -6.76 -10.88
N MET A 38 -3.24 -6.77 -11.36
CA MET A 38 -3.93 -5.54 -11.73
C MET A 38 -4.32 -4.74 -10.50
N GLY A 39 -4.77 -5.42 -9.46
CA GLY A 39 -5.10 -4.78 -8.20
C GLY A 39 -3.90 -4.09 -7.57
N HIS A 40 -2.71 -4.69 -7.72
CA HIS A 40 -1.49 -4.10 -7.20
C HIS A 40 -1.17 -2.76 -7.88
N VAL A 41 -1.37 -2.67 -9.18
CA VAL A 41 -1.18 -1.41 -9.92
C VAL A 41 -2.19 -0.36 -9.44
N SER A 42 -3.45 -0.76 -9.25
CA SER A 42 -4.49 0.14 -8.73
C SER A 42 -4.15 0.62 -7.32
N LEU A 43 -3.66 -0.29 -6.48
CA LEU A 43 -3.25 0.05 -5.12
C LEU A 43 -2.10 1.06 -5.14
N ALA A 44 -1.10 0.83 -6.00
CA ALA A 44 0.04 1.74 -6.11
C ALA A 44 -0.41 3.14 -6.52
N SER A 45 -1.34 3.24 -7.46
CA SER A 45 -1.90 4.52 -7.88
C SER A 45 -2.57 5.24 -6.71
N GLY A 46 -3.36 4.50 -5.92
CA GLY A 46 -4.00 5.06 -4.73
C GLY A 46 -3.00 5.53 -3.68
N LEU A 47 -1.93 4.76 -3.49
CA LEU A 47 -0.88 5.12 -2.55
C LEU A 47 -0.12 6.37 -3.00
N GLU A 48 0.14 6.49 -4.30
CA GLU A 48 0.78 7.69 -4.83
C GLU A 48 -0.05 8.94 -4.52
N GLN A 49 -1.36 8.83 -4.66
CA GLN A 49 -2.26 9.95 -4.37
C GLN A 49 -2.35 10.24 -2.87
N GLU A 50 -2.47 9.18 -2.06
CA GLU A 50 -2.62 9.34 -0.62
C GLU A 50 -1.37 9.96 0.02
N PHE A 51 -0.19 9.56 -0.44
CA PHE A 51 1.08 9.99 0.15
C PHE A 51 1.79 11.07 -0.67
N ASN A 52 1.26 11.40 -1.84
CA ASN A 52 1.87 12.39 -2.75
C ASN A 52 3.33 12.03 -3.06
N VAL A 53 3.55 10.80 -3.48
CA VAL A 53 4.86 10.27 -3.87
C VAL A 53 4.77 9.60 -5.23
N ASN A 54 5.91 9.36 -5.86
CA ASN A 54 5.98 8.60 -7.11
C ASN A 54 6.54 7.22 -6.83
N LEU A 55 5.85 6.20 -7.33
CA LEU A 55 6.28 4.80 -7.19
C LEU A 55 6.62 4.27 -8.58
N ASP A 56 7.87 3.85 -8.77
CA ASP A 56 8.29 3.27 -10.05
C ASP A 56 8.11 1.75 -10.03
N VAL A 57 8.50 1.09 -11.13
CA VAL A 57 8.33 -0.36 -11.25
C VAL A 57 9.10 -1.11 -10.16
N ASP A 58 10.32 -0.65 -9.85
CA ASP A 58 11.12 -1.29 -8.81
C ASP A 58 10.42 -1.19 -7.45
N ASP A 59 9.81 -0.04 -7.17
CA ASP A 59 9.05 0.15 -5.93
C ASP A 59 7.85 -0.81 -5.88
N LEU A 60 7.12 -0.93 -6.98
CA LEU A 60 5.97 -1.84 -7.06
C LEU A 60 6.40 -3.29 -6.82
N MET A 61 7.52 -3.69 -7.40
CA MET A 61 8.01 -5.06 -7.22
C MET A 61 8.49 -5.33 -5.80
N ALA A 62 8.96 -4.30 -5.11
CA ALA A 62 9.41 -4.43 -3.71
C ALA A 62 8.24 -4.51 -2.74
N MET A 63 7.06 -4.02 -3.12
CA MET A 63 5.88 -3.99 -2.25
C MET A 63 5.14 -5.32 -2.26
N GLU A 64 5.79 -6.37 -1.77
CA GLU A 64 5.28 -7.75 -1.80
C GLU A 64 4.25 -8.05 -0.72
N ASN A 65 4.21 -7.23 0.32
CA ASN A 65 3.27 -7.37 1.43
C ASN A 65 3.11 -5.99 2.09
N VAL A 66 2.21 -5.91 3.08
CA VAL A 66 1.94 -4.62 3.73
C VAL A 66 3.20 -4.08 4.42
N ARG A 67 3.98 -4.93 5.07
CA ARG A 67 5.22 -4.51 5.74
C ARG A 67 6.17 -3.84 4.75
N GLU A 68 6.34 -4.41 3.57
CA GLU A 68 7.21 -3.85 2.55
C GLU A 68 6.62 -2.58 1.94
N ILE A 69 5.30 -2.49 1.81
CA ILE A 69 4.64 -1.26 1.38
C ILE A 69 4.97 -0.13 2.35
N VAL A 70 4.83 -0.38 3.64
CA VAL A 70 5.14 0.62 4.67
C VAL A 70 6.60 1.03 4.60
N ARG A 71 7.51 0.07 4.42
CA ARG A 71 8.94 0.34 4.31
C ARG A 71 9.25 1.26 3.12
N VAL A 72 8.71 0.92 1.94
CA VAL A 72 8.93 1.72 0.74
C VAL A 72 8.39 3.14 0.91
N LEU A 73 7.18 3.26 1.47
CA LEU A 73 6.58 4.58 1.68
C LEU A 73 7.37 5.41 2.67
N ASN A 74 7.87 4.81 3.75
CA ASN A 74 8.72 5.53 4.71
C ASN A 74 9.98 6.07 4.04
N GLU A 75 10.61 5.27 3.19
CA GLU A 75 11.79 5.71 2.45
C GLU A 75 11.47 6.89 1.53
N LYS A 76 10.35 6.81 0.81
CA LYS A 76 9.92 7.89 -0.08
C LYS A 76 9.62 9.17 0.69
N LEU A 77 8.96 9.06 1.83
CA LEU A 77 8.61 10.22 2.65
C LEU A 77 9.85 10.88 3.25
N GLU A 78 10.87 10.10 3.58
CA GLU A 78 12.13 10.63 4.10
C GLU A 78 12.91 11.43 3.06
N ARG A 79 12.69 11.12 1.78
CA ARG A 79 13.41 11.78 0.67
C ARG A 79 12.70 13.01 0.14
N LYS A 80 11.53 13.31 0.65
CA LYS A 80 10.74 14.45 0.19
C LYS A 80 11.32 15.79 0.64
#